data_4e1402fdd9085b8a289b7ee5d89cfbaf
#
_entry.id   4e1402fdd9085b8a289b7ee5d89cfbaf
#
_cell.length_a   1.000
_cell.length_b   1.000
_cell.length_c   1.000
_cell.angle_alpha   90.00
_cell.angle_beta   90.00
_cell.angle_gamma   90.00
#
_symmetry.space_group_name_H-M   'P 1'
#
loop_
_entity.id
_entity.type
_entity.pdbx_description
1 polymer ?
#
loop_
_entity_poly.entity_id
_entity_poly.type
_entity_poly.pdbx_seq_one_letter_code
_entity_poly.pdbx_strand_id
1 'polypeptide(L)'
;MSVTEKLNGYGPLNGVKVVELCEWVAAPATVRVLSEMGAEIIKVEPLHGDAQRTQGPGFGCEQTEREDPTIDLNNTNKNWLSLNLKTPEGSKVMHQLLATADVFVNNLRDKALVKLGLDYATLKEQYPTLIWAQMRGYGEFGPERDTPGFDAVCWAARGGVANVFREDGQSPAIPPQAFGDYNAASILSGGILAALFNRTRTGKGDKVTCNLYGAAIWGGNIGVMATQFGAPYPKSRKAVPNPFNNTYRTKDDKWMLICMPQYDKYYNMMMEITGNDEHKDQPDTCNLPALKASGKQPEVIGWLEAAFATKTFEEWDEILREHEVPHQKCFRYTDIIKDEEAYDNDSLRWVEYEAFGKKAIPMSPLRFDDYGDPPIILSKPIGYHTAEFLQDLGYSDAEIAEMEEKEAIKCYHGEEVPDVIFKSERQIAGEAPCKW
;
A
#
# COMPACT_ATOMS: atom_id res chain seq x y z
N MET A 1 11.11 13.92 23.25
CA MET A 1 9.64 13.67 23.25
C MET A 1 9.35 12.72 22.09
N SER A 2 8.85 11.55 22.38
CA SER A 2 8.58 10.53 21.35
C SER A 2 7.54 11.02 20.34
N VAL A 3 7.49 10.42 19.14
CA VAL A 3 6.46 10.71 18.15
C VAL A 3 5.06 10.50 18.76
N THR A 4 4.91 9.50 19.60
CA THR A 4 3.67 9.17 20.31
C THR A 4 3.16 10.32 21.19
N GLU A 5 4.01 10.99 21.94
CA GLU A 5 3.60 12.10 22.81
C GLU A 5 3.08 13.30 22.00
N LYS A 6 3.61 13.50 20.79
CA LYS A 6 3.17 14.57 19.87
C LYS A 6 1.83 14.28 19.19
N LEU A 7 1.53 12.98 18.98
CA LEU A 7 0.31 12.52 18.34
C LEU A 7 -0.74 12.01 19.34
N ASN A 8 -0.50 12.20 20.64
CA ASN A 8 -1.38 11.71 21.70
C ASN A 8 -2.81 12.26 21.55
N GLY A 9 -3.78 11.35 21.57
CA GLY A 9 -5.20 11.66 21.39
C GLY A 9 -5.69 11.60 19.96
N TYR A 10 -4.82 11.44 18.97
CA TYR A 10 -5.24 11.28 17.59
C TYR A 10 -5.66 9.83 17.27
N GLY A 11 -6.75 9.71 16.51
CA GLY A 11 -7.17 8.50 15.80
C GLY A 11 -7.86 7.43 16.64
N PRO A 12 -8.59 6.51 15.97
CA PRO A 12 -9.36 5.45 16.63
C PRO A 12 -8.48 4.39 17.30
N LEU A 13 -7.19 4.33 17.00
CA LEU A 13 -6.22 3.43 17.62
C LEU A 13 -5.36 4.11 18.69
N ASN A 14 -5.73 5.31 19.14
CA ASN A 14 -5.03 5.96 20.24
C ASN A 14 -4.96 5.03 21.46
N GLY A 15 -3.76 4.86 22.01
CA GLY A 15 -3.49 3.94 23.12
C GLY A 15 -3.19 2.49 22.69
N VAL A 16 -3.27 2.15 21.41
CA VAL A 16 -2.78 0.86 20.89
C VAL A 16 -1.29 0.95 20.60
N LYS A 17 -0.50 0.04 21.17
CA LYS A 17 0.95 -0.04 21.00
C LYS A 17 1.34 -1.19 20.08
N VAL A 18 2.09 -0.87 19.02
CA VAL A 18 2.58 -1.82 18.02
C VAL A 18 4.10 -1.88 18.04
N VAL A 19 4.65 -3.06 18.27
CA VAL A 19 6.07 -3.34 18.06
C VAL A 19 6.25 -3.93 16.67
N GLU A 20 7.09 -3.30 15.87
CA GLU A 20 7.37 -3.68 14.49
C GLU A 20 8.80 -4.20 14.36
N LEU A 21 8.95 -5.46 13.89
CA LEU A 21 10.22 -6.07 13.50
C LEU A 21 10.14 -6.45 12.01
N CYS A 22 10.14 -5.45 11.15
CA CYS A 22 9.92 -5.60 9.72
C CYS A 22 10.97 -4.85 8.92
N GLU A 23 11.22 -5.36 7.72
CA GLU A 23 12.05 -4.72 6.70
C GLU A 23 11.27 -4.62 5.38
N TRP A 24 11.75 -3.80 4.45
CA TRP A 24 11.18 -3.59 3.12
C TRP A 24 9.83 -2.86 3.14
N VAL A 25 8.81 -3.35 2.38
CA VAL A 25 7.60 -2.58 2.09
C VAL A 25 6.34 -3.16 2.74
N ALA A 26 5.93 -4.39 2.44
CA ALA A 26 4.59 -4.91 2.75
C ALA A 26 4.20 -4.82 4.23
N ALA A 27 5.07 -5.31 5.12
CA ALA A 27 4.80 -5.28 6.55
C ALA A 27 4.98 -3.88 7.15
N PRO A 28 6.03 -3.10 6.82
CA PRO A 28 6.12 -1.70 7.22
C PRO A 28 4.93 -0.85 6.76
N ALA A 29 4.42 -1.02 5.54
CA ALA A 29 3.23 -0.33 5.04
C ALA A 29 1.96 -0.72 5.83
N THR A 30 1.83 -2.01 6.24
CA THR A 30 0.75 -2.44 7.14
C THR A 30 0.75 -1.63 8.43
N VAL A 31 1.93 -1.47 9.03
CA VAL A 31 2.10 -0.74 10.29
C VAL A 31 1.91 0.77 10.10
N ARG A 32 2.31 1.32 8.95
CA ARG A 32 2.01 2.71 8.60
C ARG A 32 0.51 2.98 8.60
N VAL A 33 -0.31 2.10 8.01
CA VAL A 33 -1.78 2.25 8.05
C VAL A 33 -2.28 2.32 9.50
N LEU A 34 -1.74 1.52 10.41
CA LEU A 34 -2.10 1.58 11.84
C LEU A 34 -1.62 2.89 12.49
N SER A 35 -0.44 3.40 12.12
CA SER A 35 0.07 4.69 12.62
C SER A 35 -0.80 5.87 12.19
N GLU A 36 -1.29 5.86 10.95
CA GLU A 36 -2.23 6.87 10.42
C GLU A 36 -3.62 6.79 11.07
N MET A 37 -3.92 5.69 11.78
CA MET A 37 -5.09 5.54 12.65
C MET A 37 -4.80 5.91 14.12
N GLY A 38 -3.59 6.36 14.46
CA GLY A 38 -3.23 6.83 15.79
C GLY A 38 -2.59 5.80 16.71
N ALA A 39 -2.20 4.62 16.22
CA ALA A 39 -1.43 3.67 17.01
C ALA A 39 -0.01 4.18 17.29
N GLU A 40 0.50 3.91 18.49
CA GLU A 40 1.91 4.09 18.83
C GLU A 40 2.74 3.01 18.16
N ILE A 41 3.72 3.41 17.34
CA ILE A 41 4.57 2.47 16.63
C ILE A 41 6.01 2.53 17.17
N ILE A 42 6.53 1.36 17.52
CA ILE A 42 7.94 1.17 17.88
C ILE A 42 8.55 0.26 16.82
N LYS A 43 9.28 0.84 15.87
CA LYS A 43 10.02 0.10 14.84
C LYS A 43 11.38 -0.29 15.38
N VAL A 44 11.63 -1.59 15.43
CA VAL A 44 12.91 -2.18 15.80
C VAL A 44 13.67 -2.55 14.53
N GLU A 45 14.84 -1.93 14.36
CA GLU A 45 15.76 -2.18 13.24
C GLU A 45 17.03 -2.89 13.73
N PRO A 46 17.72 -3.68 12.86
CA PRO A 46 19.08 -4.12 13.14
C PRO A 46 20.05 -2.92 13.18
N LEU A 47 21.28 -3.10 13.68
CA LEU A 47 22.24 -2.00 13.83
C LEU A 47 22.61 -1.30 12.52
N HIS A 48 22.43 -1.96 11.39
CA HIS A 48 22.64 -1.39 10.05
C HIS A 48 21.36 -0.80 9.42
N GLY A 49 20.23 -0.84 10.12
CA GLY A 49 18.94 -0.35 9.67
C GLY A 49 18.17 -1.33 8.79
N ASP A 50 16.96 -0.93 8.42
CA ASP A 50 16.12 -1.63 7.44
C ASP A 50 16.82 -1.68 6.08
N ALA A 51 16.82 -2.83 5.42
CA ALA A 51 17.44 -3.03 4.11
C ALA A 51 16.90 -2.05 3.04
N GLN A 52 15.69 -1.53 3.20
CA GLN A 52 15.12 -0.51 2.30
C GLN A 52 15.87 0.81 2.35
N ARG A 53 16.54 1.17 3.47
CA ARG A 53 17.30 2.43 3.62
C ARG A 53 18.41 2.62 2.59
N THR A 54 18.81 1.59 1.85
CA THR A 54 19.83 1.66 0.80
C THR A 54 19.24 1.62 -0.61
N GLN A 55 17.93 1.57 -0.76
CA GLN A 55 17.25 1.31 -2.02
C GLN A 55 16.76 2.57 -2.76
N GLY A 56 16.84 3.75 -2.16
CA GLY A 56 16.40 5.00 -2.77
C GLY A 56 16.88 5.19 -4.21
N PRO A 57 18.20 5.10 -4.50
CA PRO A 57 18.72 5.24 -5.86
C PRO A 57 18.19 4.18 -6.85
N GLY A 58 17.94 2.95 -6.38
CA GLY A 58 17.33 1.87 -7.18
C GLY A 58 15.88 2.14 -7.57
N PHE A 59 15.16 2.95 -6.79
CA PHE A 59 13.80 3.41 -7.07
C PHE A 59 13.75 4.78 -7.76
N GLY A 60 14.91 5.38 -8.05
CA GLY A 60 15.01 6.70 -8.67
C GLY A 60 14.78 7.86 -7.70
N CYS A 61 14.94 7.62 -6.39
CA CYS A 61 14.84 8.63 -5.34
C CYS A 61 16.23 8.93 -4.77
N GLU A 62 16.49 10.20 -4.48
CA GLU A 62 17.66 10.61 -3.72
C GLU A 62 17.42 10.36 -2.23
N GLN A 63 18.52 10.17 -1.46
CA GLN A 63 18.48 9.97 -0.01
C GLN A 63 19.72 10.52 0.66
N THR A 64 19.61 10.88 1.94
CA THR A 64 20.73 11.22 2.83
C THR A 64 20.65 10.34 4.07
N GLU A 65 21.61 10.48 4.98
CA GLU A 65 21.54 9.81 6.29
C GLU A 65 20.34 10.30 7.14
N ARG A 66 19.95 11.57 6.95
CA ARG A 66 18.90 12.24 7.74
C ARG A 66 17.52 12.16 7.10
N GLU A 67 17.47 12.05 5.78
CA GLU A 67 16.24 12.10 5.00
C GLU A 67 16.20 10.98 3.95
N ASP A 68 15.19 10.16 4.00
CA ASP A 68 14.99 9.05 3.09
C ASP A 68 13.54 8.96 2.61
N PRO A 69 13.23 9.62 1.47
CA PRO A 69 11.88 9.60 0.92
C PRO A 69 11.31 8.20 0.65
N THR A 70 12.16 7.19 0.38
CA THR A 70 11.69 5.83 0.14
C THR A 70 11.31 5.11 1.42
N ILE A 71 11.99 5.38 2.52
CA ILE A 71 11.61 4.90 3.85
C ILE A 71 10.31 5.55 4.30
N ASP A 72 10.12 6.83 4.04
CA ASP A 72 8.92 7.59 4.44
C ASP A 72 7.64 7.02 3.82
N LEU A 73 7.70 6.43 2.61
CA LEU A 73 6.54 5.81 1.97
C LEU A 73 5.88 4.73 2.83
N ASN A 74 6.60 4.12 3.77
CA ASN A 74 6.12 3.01 4.57
C ASN A 74 6.28 3.23 6.08
N ASN A 75 6.89 4.35 6.50
CA ASN A 75 7.39 4.45 7.86
C ASN A 75 7.19 5.83 8.52
N THR A 76 6.20 6.60 8.08
CA THR A 76 5.80 7.82 8.78
C THR A 76 5.22 7.51 10.17
N ASN A 77 5.33 8.45 11.09
CA ASN A 77 4.77 8.40 12.45
C ASN A 77 5.31 7.26 13.34
N LYS A 78 6.56 6.82 13.13
CA LYS A 78 7.15 5.72 13.91
C LYS A 78 8.26 6.21 14.84
N ASN A 79 8.42 5.53 15.98
CA ASN A 79 9.59 5.63 16.84
C ASN A 79 10.66 4.62 16.38
N TRP A 80 11.93 5.00 16.38
CA TRP A 80 13.01 4.29 15.72
C TRP A 80 14.02 3.77 16.72
N LEU A 81 14.00 2.46 16.98
CA LEU A 81 14.93 1.77 17.86
C LEU A 81 15.84 0.85 17.06
N SER A 82 17.11 0.77 17.46
CA SER A 82 18.06 -0.14 16.82
C SER A 82 18.63 -1.12 17.83
N LEU A 83 18.31 -2.42 17.64
CA LEU A 83 18.63 -3.50 18.56
C LEU A 83 19.31 -4.66 17.84
N ASN A 84 20.35 -5.22 18.46
CA ASN A 84 20.94 -6.49 18.06
C ASN A 84 20.26 -7.64 18.84
N LEU A 85 19.23 -8.22 18.26
CA LEU A 85 18.45 -9.30 18.90
C LEU A 85 19.22 -10.61 19.11
N LYS A 86 20.48 -10.70 18.63
CA LYS A 86 21.35 -11.85 18.86
C LYS A 86 22.10 -11.74 20.18
N THR A 87 22.14 -10.58 20.80
CA THR A 87 22.73 -10.35 22.12
C THR A 87 21.68 -10.54 23.22
N PRO A 88 22.07 -10.97 24.43
CA PRO A 88 21.15 -11.09 25.55
C PRO A 88 20.49 -9.75 25.90
N GLU A 89 21.25 -8.65 25.83
CA GLU A 89 20.79 -7.30 26.15
C GLU A 89 19.73 -6.84 25.13
N GLY A 90 19.99 -6.94 23.83
CA GLY A 90 19.04 -6.56 22.80
C GLY A 90 17.76 -7.42 22.82
N SER A 91 17.90 -8.73 23.07
CA SER A 91 16.78 -9.63 23.27
C SER A 91 15.95 -9.24 24.52
N LYS A 92 16.60 -8.89 25.62
CA LYS A 92 15.93 -8.43 26.85
C LYS A 92 15.09 -7.17 26.58
N VAL A 93 15.65 -6.18 25.91
CA VAL A 93 14.91 -4.96 25.52
C VAL A 93 13.69 -5.30 24.66
N MET A 94 13.85 -6.16 23.64
CA MET A 94 12.74 -6.58 22.80
C MET A 94 11.60 -7.21 23.62
N HIS A 95 11.91 -8.08 24.57
CA HIS A 95 10.91 -8.69 25.46
C HIS A 95 10.24 -7.67 26.40
N GLN A 96 10.98 -6.63 26.84
CA GLN A 96 10.39 -5.53 27.62
C GLN A 96 9.38 -4.73 26.79
N LEU A 97 9.68 -4.46 25.52
CA LEU A 97 8.75 -3.81 24.61
C LEU A 97 7.51 -4.66 24.35
N LEU A 98 7.68 -5.96 24.09
CA LEU A 98 6.59 -6.90 23.83
C LEU A 98 5.66 -7.09 25.06
N ALA A 99 6.19 -6.99 26.27
CA ALA A 99 5.41 -7.10 27.49
C ALA A 99 4.31 -6.03 27.64
N THR A 100 4.47 -4.89 26.96
CA THR A 100 3.52 -3.77 26.96
C THR A 100 2.81 -3.58 25.61
N ALA A 101 3.15 -4.37 24.59
CA ALA A 101 2.60 -4.23 23.25
C ALA A 101 1.22 -4.88 23.13
N ASP A 102 0.39 -4.29 22.30
CA ASP A 102 -0.89 -4.87 21.86
C ASP A 102 -0.71 -5.75 20.62
N VAL A 103 0.19 -5.34 19.74
CA VAL A 103 0.44 -6.00 18.45
C VAL A 103 1.96 -6.12 18.22
N PHE A 104 2.37 -7.30 17.78
CA PHE A 104 3.71 -7.54 17.24
C PHE A 104 3.59 -7.86 15.76
N VAL A 105 4.21 -7.05 14.90
CA VAL A 105 4.21 -7.24 13.44
C VAL A 105 5.60 -7.62 12.98
N ASN A 106 5.70 -8.66 12.15
CA ASN A 106 6.97 -9.10 11.57
C ASN A 106 6.83 -9.63 10.13
N ASN A 107 7.95 -9.73 9.41
CA ASN A 107 8.05 -10.41 8.12
C ASN A 107 9.27 -11.33 8.04
N LEU A 108 9.82 -11.71 9.18
CA LEU A 108 10.94 -12.63 9.27
C LEU A 108 10.51 -14.07 8.97
N ARG A 109 11.45 -14.90 8.50
CA ARG A 109 11.23 -16.33 8.30
C ARG A 109 11.10 -17.06 9.64
N ASP A 110 10.29 -18.12 9.66
CA ASP A 110 10.01 -18.90 10.88
C ASP A 110 11.29 -19.36 11.59
N LYS A 111 12.29 -19.83 10.83
CA LYS A 111 13.59 -20.27 11.37
C LYS A 111 14.33 -19.15 12.13
N ALA A 112 14.21 -17.91 11.65
CA ALA A 112 14.80 -16.76 12.33
C ALA A 112 14.03 -16.42 13.61
N LEU A 113 12.71 -16.39 13.54
CA LEU A 113 11.83 -16.13 14.68
C LEU A 113 12.06 -17.15 15.80
N VAL A 114 12.12 -18.45 15.48
CA VAL A 114 12.41 -19.50 16.47
C VAL A 114 13.77 -19.29 17.15
N LYS A 115 14.82 -18.94 16.37
CA LYS A 115 16.16 -18.66 16.93
C LYS A 115 16.19 -17.46 17.87
N LEU A 116 15.30 -16.49 17.64
CA LEU A 116 15.18 -15.27 18.45
C LEU A 116 14.19 -15.43 19.61
N GLY A 117 13.46 -16.55 19.70
CA GLY A 117 12.38 -16.73 20.67
C GLY A 117 11.16 -15.84 20.43
N LEU A 118 10.97 -15.39 19.18
CA LEU A 118 9.90 -14.46 18.78
C LEU A 118 8.82 -15.14 17.91
N ASP A 119 8.85 -16.46 17.79
CA ASP A 119 7.80 -17.21 17.13
C ASP A 119 6.48 -17.19 17.92
N TYR A 120 5.39 -17.43 17.19
CA TYR A 120 4.04 -17.35 17.80
C TYR A 120 3.84 -18.29 18.98
N ALA A 121 4.35 -19.53 18.92
CA ALA A 121 4.16 -20.49 19.99
C ALA A 121 4.81 -20.00 21.30
N THR A 122 6.05 -19.51 21.19
CA THR A 122 6.81 -18.96 22.31
C THR A 122 6.15 -17.71 22.89
N LEU A 123 5.78 -16.73 22.03
CA LEU A 123 5.23 -15.47 22.50
C LEU A 123 3.79 -15.60 23.03
N LYS A 124 2.99 -16.51 22.50
CA LYS A 124 1.64 -16.78 22.99
C LYS A 124 1.62 -17.25 24.46
N GLU A 125 2.61 -18.02 24.86
CA GLU A 125 2.72 -18.48 26.25
C GLU A 125 3.12 -17.35 27.19
N GLN A 126 4.03 -16.48 26.75
CA GLN A 126 4.56 -15.37 27.53
C GLN A 126 3.59 -14.17 27.56
N TYR A 127 2.95 -13.88 26.44
CA TYR A 127 2.09 -12.71 26.22
C TYR A 127 0.73 -13.13 25.61
N PRO A 128 -0.18 -13.74 26.39
CA PRO A 128 -1.40 -14.37 25.86
C PRO A 128 -2.41 -13.37 25.26
N THR A 129 -2.24 -12.07 25.50
CA THR A 129 -3.08 -11.00 24.94
C THR A 129 -2.49 -10.35 23.70
N LEU A 130 -1.22 -10.67 23.37
CA LEU A 130 -0.50 -10.10 22.23
C LEU A 130 -1.09 -10.62 20.91
N ILE A 131 -1.39 -9.71 19.99
CA ILE A 131 -1.72 -10.06 18.61
C ILE A 131 -0.41 -10.19 17.84
N TRP A 132 -0.14 -11.39 17.33
CA TRP A 132 1.05 -11.71 16.57
C TRP A 132 0.71 -11.71 15.08
N ALA A 133 1.25 -10.75 14.32
CA ALA A 133 0.95 -10.56 12.91
C ALA A 133 2.19 -10.81 12.03
N GLN A 134 2.01 -11.50 10.89
CA GLN A 134 3.12 -11.79 9.97
C GLN A 134 2.73 -11.62 8.52
N MET A 135 3.56 -10.88 7.78
CA MET A 135 3.53 -10.82 6.33
C MET A 135 4.47 -11.88 5.73
N ARG A 136 3.96 -12.66 4.76
CA ARG A 136 4.70 -13.74 4.09
C ARG A 136 4.69 -13.58 2.56
N GLY A 137 5.62 -14.27 1.87
CA GLY A 137 5.62 -14.34 0.42
C GLY A 137 4.51 -15.27 -0.11
N TYR A 138 4.59 -16.55 0.23
CA TYR A 138 3.73 -17.60 -0.34
C TYR A 138 2.70 -18.20 0.63
N GLY A 139 2.80 -17.89 1.91
CA GLY A 139 1.90 -18.39 2.93
C GLY A 139 2.59 -19.25 4.00
N GLU A 140 1.79 -19.78 4.91
CA GLU A 140 2.26 -20.52 6.10
C GLU A 140 2.41 -22.04 5.81
N PHE A 141 1.66 -22.52 4.84
CA PHE A 141 1.58 -23.96 4.52
C PHE A 141 2.02 -24.21 3.07
N GLY A 142 2.23 -25.47 2.75
CA GLY A 142 2.60 -25.90 1.41
C GLY A 142 4.13 -25.89 1.17
N PRO A 143 4.55 -26.34 -0.04
CA PRO A 143 5.96 -26.56 -0.35
C PRO A 143 6.77 -25.26 -0.41
N GLU A 144 6.13 -24.13 -0.70
CA GLU A 144 6.80 -22.84 -0.89
C GLU A 144 6.86 -21.96 0.38
N ARG A 145 6.40 -22.46 1.53
CA ARG A 145 6.32 -21.67 2.77
C ARG A 145 7.64 -21.02 3.20
N ASP A 146 8.77 -21.69 2.92
CA ASP A 146 10.11 -21.22 3.26
C ASP A 146 10.87 -20.58 2.09
N THR A 147 10.24 -20.53 0.89
CA THR A 147 10.83 -19.94 -0.31
C THR A 147 10.95 -18.43 -0.14
N PRO A 148 12.11 -17.83 -0.52
CA PRO A 148 12.26 -16.38 -0.55
C PRO A 148 11.24 -15.74 -1.46
N GLY A 149 10.59 -14.66 -0.98
CA GLY A 149 9.53 -14.01 -1.74
C GLY A 149 9.54 -12.50 -1.58
N PHE A 150 9.46 -11.82 -2.71
CA PHE A 150 9.20 -10.39 -2.83
C PHE A 150 7.96 -10.19 -3.69
N ASP A 151 7.43 -8.98 -3.70
CA ASP A 151 6.29 -8.56 -4.52
C ASP A 151 6.39 -9.07 -5.97
N ALA A 152 7.50 -8.76 -6.65
CA ALA A 152 7.70 -9.11 -8.05
C ALA A 152 7.57 -10.61 -8.34
N VAL A 153 8.00 -11.48 -7.43
CA VAL A 153 7.97 -12.93 -7.65
C VAL A 153 6.72 -13.61 -7.08
N CYS A 154 6.23 -13.16 -5.93
CA CYS A 154 5.07 -13.76 -5.28
C CYS A 154 3.75 -13.23 -5.85
N TRP A 155 3.59 -11.91 -5.83
CA TRP A 155 2.35 -11.26 -6.25
C TRP A 155 2.28 -11.12 -7.77
N ALA A 156 3.33 -10.55 -8.39
CA ALA A 156 3.29 -10.25 -9.81
C ALA A 156 3.47 -11.50 -10.68
N ALA A 157 4.56 -12.27 -10.51
CA ALA A 157 4.84 -13.40 -11.38
C ALA A 157 3.94 -14.60 -11.05
N ARG A 158 4.02 -15.15 -9.82
CA ARG A 158 3.24 -16.34 -9.46
C ARG A 158 1.75 -16.05 -9.30
N GLY A 159 1.38 -14.86 -8.84
CA GLY A 159 -0.01 -14.39 -8.74
C GLY A 159 -0.67 -14.11 -10.09
N GLY A 160 0.07 -14.21 -11.19
CA GLY A 160 -0.43 -14.07 -12.56
C GLY A 160 -0.57 -12.62 -13.04
N VAL A 161 -0.35 -11.63 -12.18
CA VAL A 161 -0.59 -10.21 -12.47
C VAL A 161 0.27 -9.72 -13.64
N ALA A 162 1.56 -10.06 -13.65
CA ALA A 162 2.49 -9.71 -14.74
C ALA A 162 2.01 -10.24 -16.11
N ASN A 163 1.29 -11.34 -16.12
CA ASN A 163 0.79 -11.95 -17.34
C ASN A 163 -0.58 -11.39 -17.78
N VAL A 164 -1.46 -11.00 -16.83
CA VAL A 164 -2.81 -10.52 -17.18
C VAL A 164 -2.87 -9.04 -17.56
N PHE A 165 -1.90 -8.20 -17.11
CA PHE A 165 -1.83 -6.78 -17.44
C PHE A 165 -1.06 -6.49 -18.74
N ARG A 166 -0.93 -7.43 -19.63
CA ARG A 166 -0.33 -7.24 -20.95
C ARG A 166 -1.41 -7.35 -22.05
N GLU A 167 -1.15 -6.78 -23.19
CA GLU A 167 -1.88 -7.09 -24.42
C GLU A 167 -1.57 -8.53 -24.84
N ASP A 168 -2.55 -9.25 -25.36
CA ASP A 168 -2.31 -10.61 -25.85
C ASP A 168 -1.21 -10.65 -26.92
N GLY A 169 -0.34 -11.66 -26.85
CA GLY A 169 0.83 -11.79 -27.71
C GLY A 169 2.06 -10.97 -27.29
N GLN A 170 1.97 -10.09 -26.28
CA GLN A 170 3.11 -9.35 -25.75
C GLN A 170 3.84 -10.13 -24.63
N SER A 171 5.06 -9.73 -24.30
CA SER A 171 5.76 -10.25 -23.11
C SER A 171 5.02 -9.88 -21.82
N PRO A 172 5.19 -10.65 -20.72
CA PRO A 172 4.67 -10.25 -19.42
C PRO A 172 5.09 -8.85 -19.04
N ALA A 173 4.18 -8.07 -18.47
CA ALA A 173 4.48 -6.73 -18.01
C ALA A 173 5.35 -6.78 -16.74
N ILE A 174 6.23 -5.78 -16.59
CA ILE A 174 6.90 -5.53 -15.30
C ILE A 174 5.99 -4.58 -14.53
N PRO A 175 5.33 -5.02 -13.45
CA PRO A 175 4.49 -4.14 -12.65
C PRO A 175 5.33 -3.08 -11.93
N PRO A 176 4.75 -1.95 -11.56
CA PRO A 176 5.41 -0.99 -10.67
C PRO A 176 5.88 -1.68 -9.38
N GLN A 177 7.01 -1.24 -8.84
CA GLN A 177 7.56 -1.77 -7.59
C GLN A 177 6.55 -1.64 -6.46
N ALA A 178 6.51 -2.67 -5.60
CA ALA A 178 5.72 -2.72 -4.37
C ALA A 178 4.19 -2.62 -4.54
N PHE A 179 3.65 -2.70 -5.75
CA PHE A 179 2.20 -2.58 -5.98
C PHE A 179 1.41 -3.65 -5.20
N GLY A 180 1.87 -4.88 -5.20
CA GLY A 180 1.27 -5.97 -4.44
C GLY A 180 1.56 -5.90 -2.95
N ASP A 181 2.68 -5.30 -2.55
CA ASP A 181 3.01 -5.07 -1.15
C ASP A 181 1.94 -4.19 -0.47
N TYR A 182 1.55 -3.08 -1.08
CA TYR A 182 0.49 -2.20 -0.55
C TYR A 182 -0.89 -2.88 -0.56
N ASN A 183 -1.15 -3.73 -1.55
CA ASN A 183 -2.37 -4.54 -1.57
C ASN A 183 -2.42 -5.51 -0.38
N ALA A 184 -1.34 -6.27 -0.14
CA ALA A 184 -1.22 -7.19 0.99
C ALA A 184 -1.21 -6.44 2.35
N ALA A 185 -0.59 -5.26 2.41
CA ALA A 185 -0.57 -4.42 3.59
C ALA A 185 -1.99 -4.03 4.04
N SER A 186 -2.84 -3.62 3.11
CA SER A 186 -4.25 -3.29 3.40
C SER A 186 -5.03 -4.49 3.94
N ILE A 187 -4.75 -5.71 3.45
CA ILE A 187 -5.39 -6.94 3.92
C ILE A 187 -4.92 -7.28 5.34
N LEU A 188 -3.60 -7.22 5.60
CA LEU A 188 -3.05 -7.55 6.92
C LEU A 188 -3.48 -6.55 7.98
N SER A 189 -3.55 -5.25 7.67
CA SER A 189 -4.07 -4.24 8.60
C SER A 189 -5.52 -4.52 8.99
N GLY A 190 -6.38 -4.90 8.04
CA GLY A 190 -7.75 -5.35 8.33
C GLY A 190 -7.80 -6.57 9.24
N GLY A 191 -6.90 -7.55 9.05
CA GLY A 191 -6.77 -8.71 9.93
C GLY A 191 -6.35 -8.35 11.35
N ILE A 192 -5.41 -7.43 11.51
CA ILE A 192 -4.96 -6.92 12.81
C ILE A 192 -6.11 -6.20 13.53
N LEU A 193 -6.86 -5.34 12.83
CA LEU A 193 -8.02 -4.64 13.40
C LEU A 193 -9.11 -5.60 13.85
N ALA A 194 -9.39 -6.65 13.07
CA ALA A 194 -10.33 -7.70 13.46
C ALA A 194 -9.87 -8.45 14.72
N ALA A 195 -8.57 -8.75 14.85
CA ALA A 195 -8.00 -9.39 16.03
C ALA A 195 -8.05 -8.48 17.26
N LEU A 196 -7.75 -7.16 17.11
CA LEU A 196 -7.90 -6.17 18.17
C LEU A 196 -9.35 -6.10 18.65
N PHE A 197 -10.32 -6.03 17.74
CA PHE A 197 -11.74 -6.06 18.08
C PHE A 197 -12.15 -7.35 18.79
N ASN A 198 -11.69 -8.52 18.31
CA ASN A 198 -11.98 -9.79 18.94
C ASN A 198 -11.37 -9.87 20.36
N ARG A 199 -10.18 -9.30 20.55
CA ARG A 199 -9.54 -9.24 21.87
C ARG A 199 -10.37 -8.49 22.91
N THR A 200 -11.08 -7.42 22.54
CA THR A 200 -11.97 -6.70 23.46
C THR A 200 -13.10 -7.58 24.01
N ARG A 201 -13.49 -8.63 23.27
CA ARG A 201 -14.55 -9.57 23.65
C ARG A 201 -14.04 -10.80 24.38
N THR A 202 -12.84 -11.24 24.07
CA THR A 202 -12.31 -12.53 24.55
C THR A 202 -11.19 -12.39 25.57
N GLY A 203 -10.56 -11.22 25.66
CA GLY A 203 -9.37 -10.98 26.45
C GLY A 203 -8.11 -11.69 25.93
N LYS A 204 -8.15 -12.28 24.72
CA LYS A 204 -7.06 -13.10 24.16
C LYS A 204 -6.51 -12.48 22.87
N GLY A 205 -5.19 -12.54 22.71
CA GLY A 205 -4.53 -12.28 21.46
C GLY A 205 -4.77 -13.38 20.43
N ASP A 206 -4.32 -13.16 19.21
CA ASP A 206 -4.45 -14.11 18.09
C ASP A 206 -3.23 -14.07 17.19
N LYS A 207 -3.12 -15.04 16.29
CA LYS A 207 -2.16 -15.07 15.19
C LYS A 207 -2.85 -14.64 13.89
N VAL A 208 -2.32 -13.59 13.27
CA VAL A 208 -2.81 -13.07 11.99
C VAL A 208 -1.72 -13.21 10.93
N THR A 209 -2.01 -13.88 9.83
CA THR A 209 -1.05 -14.01 8.71
C THR A 209 -1.66 -13.56 7.40
N CYS A 210 -0.86 -12.88 6.59
CA CYS A 210 -1.18 -12.54 5.21
C CYS A 210 0.00 -12.91 4.32
N ASN A 211 -0.24 -13.14 3.03
CA ASN A 211 0.83 -13.41 2.08
C ASN A 211 0.58 -12.74 0.74
N LEU A 212 1.68 -12.37 0.07
CA LEU A 212 1.67 -11.66 -1.21
C LEU A 212 0.97 -12.46 -2.32
N TYR A 213 1.25 -13.78 -2.39
CA TYR A 213 0.63 -14.65 -3.39
C TYR A 213 -0.89 -14.74 -3.20
N GLY A 214 -1.36 -14.92 -1.97
CA GLY A 214 -2.79 -14.94 -1.65
C GLY A 214 -3.48 -13.61 -1.94
N ALA A 215 -2.80 -12.48 -1.67
CA ALA A 215 -3.31 -11.15 -2.00
C ALA A 215 -3.50 -10.96 -3.50
N ALA A 216 -2.58 -11.50 -4.34
CA ALA A 216 -2.75 -11.47 -5.79
C ALA A 216 -3.95 -12.29 -6.27
N ILE A 217 -4.14 -13.50 -5.73
CA ILE A 217 -5.29 -14.35 -6.05
C ILE A 217 -6.60 -13.66 -5.64
N TRP A 218 -6.63 -13.04 -4.46
CA TRP A 218 -7.79 -12.31 -3.96
C TRP A 218 -8.14 -11.11 -4.86
N GLY A 219 -7.14 -10.30 -5.23
CA GLY A 219 -7.33 -9.17 -6.15
C GLY A 219 -7.75 -9.61 -7.56
N GLY A 220 -7.25 -10.74 -8.04
CA GLY A 220 -7.57 -11.34 -9.35
C GLY A 220 -8.78 -12.27 -9.37
N ASN A 221 -9.59 -12.33 -8.30
CA ASN A 221 -10.61 -13.36 -8.07
C ASN A 221 -11.57 -13.60 -9.23
N ILE A 222 -12.10 -12.54 -9.88
CA ILE A 222 -12.99 -12.65 -11.04
C ILE A 222 -12.28 -13.31 -12.23
N GLY A 223 -11.03 -12.91 -12.51
CA GLY A 223 -10.22 -13.49 -13.58
C GLY A 223 -9.92 -14.97 -13.34
N VAL A 224 -9.49 -15.29 -12.12
CA VAL A 224 -9.23 -16.69 -11.70
C VAL A 224 -10.48 -17.55 -11.82
N MET A 225 -11.64 -17.03 -11.42
CA MET A 225 -12.91 -17.75 -11.58
C MET A 225 -13.29 -17.90 -13.05
N ALA A 226 -13.23 -16.83 -13.84
CA ALA A 226 -13.67 -16.82 -15.23
C ALA A 226 -12.85 -17.77 -16.13
N THR A 227 -11.54 -17.94 -15.86
CA THR A 227 -10.69 -18.90 -16.61
C THR A 227 -11.17 -20.33 -16.47
N GLN A 228 -11.82 -20.72 -15.37
CA GLN A 228 -12.39 -22.04 -15.17
C GLN A 228 -13.63 -22.28 -16.07
N PHE A 229 -14.20 -21.22 -16.62
CA PHE A 229 -15.28 -21.25 -17.62
C PHE A 229 -14.78 -20.94 -19.04
N GLY A 230 -13.46 -20.99 -19.26
CA GLY A 230 -12.84 -20.81 -20.56
C GLY A 230 -12.63 -19.35 -20.99
N ALA A 231 -12.76 -18.38 -20.08
CA ALA A 231 -12.42 -16.99 -20.42
C ALA A 231 -10.93 -16.85 -20.72
N PRO A 232 -10.54 -16.24 -21.86
CA PRO A 232 -9.15 -16.07 -22.22
C PRO A 232 -8.49 -14.96 -21.38
N TYR A 233 -7.25 -15.20 -20.94
CA TYR A 233 -6.34 -14.22 -20.36
C TYR A 233 -4.90 -14.49 -20.84
N PRO A 234 -4.13 -13.46 -21.15
CA PRO A 234 -4.48 -12.04 -21.17
C PRO A 234 -5.55 -11.72 -22.22
N LYS A 235 -6.21 -10.57 -22.09
CA LYS A 235 -7.16 -10.07 -23.06
C LYS A 235 -6.49 -9.18 -24.10
N SER A 236 -6.97 -9.24 -25.35
CA SER A 236 -6.65 -8.20 -26.34
C SER A 236 -7.68 -7.07 -26.28
N ARG A 237 -7.20 -5.81 -26.24
CA ARG A 237 -8.07 -4.65 -26.38
C ARG A 237 -8.82 -4.61 -27.73
N LYS A 238 -8.33 -5.35 -28.73
CA LYS A 238 -8.95 -5.47 -30.06
C LYS A 238 -10.08 -6.51 -30.11
N ALA A 239 -10.29 -7.27 -29.03
CA ALA A 239 -11.28 -8.34 -28.98
C ALA A 239 -11.92 -8.50 -27.59
N VAL A 240 -12.03 -7.40 -26.83
CA VAL A 240 -12.71 -7.43 -25.52
C VAL A 240 -14.18 -7.83 -25.69
N PRO A 241 -14.75 -8.61 -24.74
CA PRO A 241 -16.16 -9.05 -24.83
C PRO A 241 -17.17 -7.90 -24.86
N ASN A 242 -16.88 -6.80 -24.16
CA ASN A 242 -17.68 -5.59 -24.11
C ASN A 242 -16.85 -4.39 -24.61
N PRO A 243 -17.09 -3.90 -25.84
CA PRO A 243 -16.39 -2.75 -26.40
C PRO A 243 -16.50 -1.46 -25.56
N PHE A 244 -17.53 -1.33 -24.70
CA PHE A 244 -17.69 -0.19 -23.82
C PHE A 244 -16.91 -0.32 -22.48
N ASN A 245 -16.16 -1.40 -22.29
CA ASN A 245 -15.18 -1.58 -21.23
C ASN A 245 -13.79 -1.74 -21.86
N ASN A 246 -13.25 -0.66 -22.42
CA ASN A 246 -12.04 -0.71 -23.20
C ASN A 246 -11.32 0.65 -23.22
N THR A 247 -10.08 0.65 -23.73
CA THR A 247 -9.30 1.85 -23.93
C THR A 247 -9.33 2.29 -25.38
N TYR A 248 -9.43 3.62 -25.59
CA TYR A 248 -9.46 4.26 -26.88
C TYR A 248 -8.48 5.43 -26.95
N ARG A 249 -7.89 5.67 -28.13
CA ARG A 249 -6.94 6.75 -28.35
C ARG A 249 -7.65 7.95 -28.96
N THR A 250 -7.45 9.12 -28.37
CA THR A 250 -8.03 10.38 -28.84
C THR A 250 -7.13 11.05 -29.91
N LYS A 251 -7.66 12.06 -30.59
CA LYS A 251 -6.96 12.82 -31.64
C LYS A 251 -5.64 13.42 -31.16
N ASP A 252 -5.55 13.83 -29.92
CA ASP A 252 -4.38 14.45 -29.29
C ASP A 252 -3.46 13.41 -28.61
N ASP A 253 -3.56 12.16 -29.05
CA ASP A 253 -2.67 11.07 -28.65
C ASP A 253 -2.75 10.65 -27.18
N LYS A 254 -3.86 10.94 -26.51
CA LYS A 254 -4.14 10.50 -25.15
C LYS A 254 -4.92 9.20 -25.16
N TRP A 255 -4.68 8.34 -24.17
CA TRP A 255 -5.51 7.16 -23.95
C TRP A 255 -6.62 7.49 -22.96
N MET A 256 -7.83 7.07 -23.29
CA MET A 256 -9.02 7.15 -22.47
C MET A 256 -9.56 5.74 -22.22
N LEU A 257 -9.99 5.46 -21.00
CA LEU A 257 -10.72 4.25 -20.65
C LEU A 257 -12.20 4.60 -20.44
N ILE A 258 -13.10 3.86 -21.07
CA ILE A 258 -14.53 3.91 -20.79
C ILE A 258 -14.96 2.60 -20.11
N CYS A 259 -15.93 2.69 -19.18
CA CYS A 259 -16.40 1.53 -18.42
C CYS A 259 -17.92 1.55 -18.25
N MET A 260 -18.63 0.89 -19.18
CA MET A 260 -20.09 0.76 -19.17
C MET A 260 -20.48 -0.73 -19.19
N PRO A 261 -20.72 -1.35 -18.03
CA PRO A 261 -21.05 -2.79 -17.94
C PRO A 261 -22.35 -3.17 -18.65
N GLN A 262 -23.31 -2.24 -18.72
CA GLN A 262 -24.64 -2.45 -19.31
C GLN A 262 -24.64 -2.10 -20.80
N TYR A 263 -23.86 -2.82 -21.60
CA TYR A 263 -23.69 -2.58 -23.03
C TYR A 263 -25.02 -2.38 -23.78
N ASP A 264 -25.97 -3.32 -23.63
CA ASP A 264 -27.23 -3.35 -24.36
C ASP A 264 -28.07 -2.07 -24.12
N LYS A 265 -28.11 -1.62 -22.86
CA LYS A 265 -28.84 -0.41 -22.46
C LYS A 265 -28.31 0.86 -23.12
N TYR A 266 -27.01 0.95 -23.28
CA TYR A 266 -26.33 2.17 -23.72
C TYR A 266 -25.89 2.09 -25.20
N TYR A 267 -26.15 1.01 -25.90
CA TYR A 267 -25.65 0.80 -27.25
C TYR A 267 -26.05 1.92 -28.20
N ASN A 268 -27.35 2.21 -28.34
CA ASN A 268 -27.84 3.22 -29.29
C ASN A 268 -27.32 4.63 -28.92
N MET A 269 -27.30 4.97 -27.65
CA MET A 269 -26.71 6.24 -27.17
C MET A 269 -25.24 6.36 -27.55
N MET A 270 -24.46 5.30 -27.35
CA MET A 270 -23.03 5.31 -27.71
C MET A 270 -22.83 5.42 -29.21
N MET A 271 -23.67 4.78 -30.05
CA MET A 271 -23.63 4.94 -31.50
C MET A 271 -23.93 6.38 -31.90
N GLU A 272 -24.91 7.02 -31.27
CA GLU A 272 -25.29 8.42 -31.52
C GLU A 272 -24.19 9.39 -31.19
N ILE A 273 -23.69 9.39 -29.95
CA ILE A 273 -22.65 10.35 -29.50
C ILE A 273 -21.32 10.17 -30.21
N THR A 274 -21.05 8.98 -30.73
CA THR A 274 -19.84 8.67 -31.51
C THR A 274 -20.02 8.89 -33.01
N GLY A 275 -21.21 9.31 -33.46
CA GLY A 275 -21.50 9.56 -34.88
C GLY A 275 -21.55 8.30 -35.71
N ASN A 276 -21.95 7.19 -35.12
CA ASN A 276 -22.12 5.89 -35.74
C ASN A 276 -23.64 5.51 -35.87
N ASP A 277 -24.50 6.50 -36.15
CA ASP A 277 -25.95 6.37 -36.13
C ASP A 277 -26.47 5.26 -37.04
N GLU A 278 -25.79 4.97 -38.15
CA GLU A 278 -26.11 3.90 -39.07
C GLU A 278 -26.02 2.49 -38.47
N HIS A 279 -25.39 2.37 -37.30
CA HIS A 279 -25.24 1.12 -36.58
C HIS A 279 -26.24 0.95 -35.43
N LYS A 280 -27.13 1.93 -35.17
CA LYS A 280 -28.21 1.78 -34.21
C LYS A 280 -29.09 0.60 -34.51
N ASP A 281 -29.58 -0.08 -33.49
CA ASP A 281 -30.50 -1.22 -33.57
C ASP A 281 -30.02 -2.40 -34.45
N GLN A 282 -28.73 -2.50 -34.78
CA GLN A 282 -28.21 -3.61 -35.54
C GLN A 282 -28.37 -4.94 -34.77
N PRO A 283 -29.09 -5.93 -35.32
CA PRO A 283 -29.51 -7.13 -34.58
C PRO A 283 -28.32 -7.98 -34.08
N ASP A 284 -27.17 -7.90 -34.73
CA ASP A 284 -25.97 -8.70 -34.47
C ASP A 284 -24.93 -8.01 -33.61
N THR A 285 -25.15 -6.73 -33.25
CA THR A 285 -24.22 -5.94 -32.43
C THR A 285 -24.87 -5.20 -31.26
N CYS A 286 -26.20 -4.99 -31.27
CA CYS A 286 -26.90 -4.13 -30.31
C CYS A 286 -27.01 -4.70 -28.88
N ASN A 287 -26.63 -5.96 -28.66
CA ASN A 287 -26.57 -6.58 -27.35
C ASN A 287 -25.40 -7.57 -27.22
N LEU A 288 -24.92 -7.81 -25.99
CA LEU A 288 -23.76 -8.69 -25.77
C LEU A 288 -23.92 -10.12 -26.24
N PRO A 289 -25.09 -10.80 -26.07
CA PRO A 289 -25.31 -12.14 -26.63
C PRO A 289 -25.20 -12.19 -28.16
N ALA A 290 -25.83 -11.24 -28.87
CA ALA A 290 -25.77 -11.15 -30.33
C ALA A 290 -24.35 -10.80 -30.80
N LEU A 291 -23.70 -9.84 -30.17
CA LEU A 291 -22.30 -9.44 -30.43
C LEU A 291 -21.35 -10.62 -30.29
N LYS A 292 -21.51 -11.42 -29.22
CA LYS A 292 -20.72 -12.64 -29.02
C LYS A 292 -20.99 -13.69 -30.09
N ALA A 293 -22.24 -13.90 -30.43
CA ALA A 293 -22.65 -14.90 -31.44
C ALA A 293 -22.18 -14.53 -32.86
N SER A 294 -22.21 -13.26 -33.22
CA SER A 294 -21.75 -12.74 -34.51
C SER A 294 -20.21 -12.65 -34.62
N GLY A 295 -19.49 -12.57 -33.51
CA GLY A 295 -18.04 -12.36 -33.50
C GLY A 295 -17.61 -10.96 -33.95
N LYS A 296 -18.52 -9.97 -33.95
CA LYS A 296 -18.27 -8.60 -34.45
C LYS A 296 -17.66 -7.64 -33.42
N GLN A 297 -17.16 -8.14 -32.30
CA GLN A 297 -16.46 -7.27 -31.31
C GLN A 297 -15.36 -6.43 -31.95
N PRO A 298 -14.46 -6.96 -32.81
CA PRO A 298 -13.42 -6.14 -33.44
C PRO A 298 -13.98 -5.06 -34.36
N GLU A 299 -15.14 -5.31 -35.04
CA GLU A 299 -15.78 -4.34 -35.90
C GLU A 299 -16.34 -3.15 -35.10
N VAL A 300 -17.09 -3.43 -34.03
CA VAL A 300 -17.59 -2.37 -33.11
C VAL A 300 -16.45 -1.60 -32.48
N ILE A 301 -15.39 -2.27 -32.06
CA ILE A 301 -14.18 -1.60 -31.52
C ILE A 301 -13.59 -0.68 -32.59
N GLY A 302 -13.52 -1.12 -33.85
CA GLY A 302 -13.03 -0.30 -34.97
C GLY A 302 -13.85 0.98 -35.17
N TRP A 303 -15.18 0.91 -35.12
CA TRP A 303 -16.05 2.10 -35.18
C TRP A 303 -15.75 3.10 -34.05
N LEU A 304 -15.65 2.60 -32.84
CA LEU A 304 -15.33 3.44 -31.68
C LEU A 304 -13.92 4.03 -31.75
N GLU A 305 -12.93 3.25 -32.21
CA GLU A 305 -11.56 3.77 -32.42
C GLU A 305 -11.55 4.92 -33.46
N ALA A 306 -12.25 4.73 -34.57
CA ALA A 306 -12.34 5.76 -35.60
C ALA A 306 -13.02 7.04 -35.07
N ALA A 307 -14.11 6.87 -34.30
CA ALA A 307 -14.84 7.97 -33.68
C ALA A 307 -13.98 8.71 -32.66
N PHE A 308 -13.39 8.02 -31.69
CA PHE A 308 -12.60 8.63 -30.62
C PHE A 308 -11.35 9.35 -31.14
N ALA A 309 -10.78 8.91 -32.26
CA ALA A 309 -9.66 9.59 -32.92
C ALA A 309 -10.03 10.95 -33.59
N THR A 310 -11.31 11.33 -33.64
CA THR A 310 -11.77 12.58 -34.29
C THR A 310 -11.64 13.82 -33.41
N LYS A 311 -11.68 13.66 -32.09
CA LYS A 311 -11.66 14.78 -31.12
C LYS A 311 -10.57 14.57 -30.07
N THR A 312 -10.19 15.66 -29.40
CA THR A 312 -9.28 15.62 -28.24
C THR A 312 -9.93 14.96 -27.05
N PHE A 313 -9.13 14.60 -26.03
CA PHE A 313 -9.67 14.08 -24.79
C PHE A 313 -10.66 15.06 -24.15
N GLU A 314 -10.28 16.34 -24.08
CA GLU A 314 -11.10 17.38 -23.46
C GLU A 314 -12.46 17.55 -24.16
N GLU A 315 -12.50 17.51 -25.51
CA GLU A 315 -13.75 17.56 -26.27
C GLU A 315 -14.61 16.32 -26.02
N TRP A 316 -14.01 15.13 -25.87
CA TRP A 316 -14.73 13.92 -25.51
C TRP A 316 -15.19 13.91 -24.05
N ASP A 317 -14.40 14.46 -23.12
CA ASP A 317 -14.77 14.55 -21.72
C ASP A 317 -16.06 15.35 -21.53
N GLU A 318 -16.23 16.47 -22.24
CA GLU A 318 -17.48 17.27 -22.23
C GLU A 318 -18.68 16.44 -22.71
N ILE A 319 -18.55 15.78 -23.86
CA ILE A 319 -19.64 14.97 -24.46
C ILE A 319 -20.00 13.79 -23.54
N LEU A 320 -19.00 13.07 -23.07
CA LEU A 320 -19.22 11.87 -22.27
C LEU A 320 -19.77 12.18 -20.87
N ARG A 321 -19.40 13.33 -20.27
CA ARG A 321 -19.99 13.82 -19.01
C ARG A 321 -21.45 14.21 -19.20
N GLU A 322 -21.81 14.90 -20.27
CA GLU A 322 -23.19 15.27 -20.55
C GLU A 322 -24.11 14.02 -20.64
N HIS A 323 -23.58 12.91 -21.12
CA HIS A 323 -24.30 11.66 -21.25
C HIS A 323 -24.07 10.67 -20.10
N GLU A 324 -23.44 11.11 -19.00
CA GLU A 324 -23.14 10.31 -17.80
C GLU A 324 -22.37 9.01 -18.10
N VAL A 325 -21.48 9.02 -19.11
CA VAL A 325 -20.63 7.89 -19.47
C VAL A 325 -19.43 7.84 -18.55
N PRO A 326 -19.25 6.77 -17.74
CA PRO A 326 -18.05 6.62 -16.92
C PRO A 326 -16.81 6.47 -17.79
N HIS A 327 -15.91 7.43 -17.71
CA HIS A 327 -14.68 7.47 -18.47
C HIS A 327 -13.60 8.25 -17.73
N GLN A 328 -12.34 8.02 -18.09
CA GLN A 328 -11.23 8.81 -17.58
C GLN A 328 -10.00 8.70 -18.50
N LYS A 329 -9.19 9.74 -18.55
CA LYS A 329 -7.86 9.68 -19.16
C LYS A 329 -6.98 8.70 -18.38
N CYS A 330 -6.20 7.87 -19.09
CA CYS A 330 -5.20 7.03 -18.47
C CYS A 330 -4.02 7.91 -18.00
N PHE A 331 -4.01 8.26 -16.74
CA PHE A 331 -2.99 9.11 -16.13
C PHE A 331 -1.63 8.41 -16.04
N ARG A 332 -0.56 9.18 -16.20
CA ARG A 332 0.79 8.83 -15.78
C ARG A 332 0.98 9.29 -14.33
N TYR A 333 1.96 8.77 -13.63
CA TYR A 333 2.29 9.24 -12.27
C TYR A 333 2.59 10.75 -12.21
N THR A 334 3.19 11.30 -13.28
CA THR A 334 3.40 12.76 -13.42
C THR A 334 2.12 13.57 -13.58
N ASP A 335 1.04 12.96 -14.01
CA ASP A 335 -0.29 13.59 -14.07
C ASP A 335 -0.93 13.57 -12.66
N ILE A 336 -0.82 12.45 -11.92
CA ILE A 336 -1.35 12.29 -10.56
C ILE A 336 -0.75 13.33 -9.60
N ILE A 337 0.58 13.61 -9.69
CA ILE A 337 1.24 14.61 -8.83
C ILE A 337 0.66 16.03 -9.02
N LYS A 338 -0.01 16.29 -10.15
CA LYS A 338 -0.61 17.58 -10.49
C LYS A 338 -2.13 17.62 -10.35
N ASP A 339 -2.72 16.52 -9.95
CA ASP A 339 -4.16 16.35 -9.84
C ASP A 339 -4.66 16.93 -8.51
N GLU A 340 -5.43 18.03 -8.59
CA GLU A 340 -6.00 18.70 -7.42
C GLU A 340 -6.90 17.74 -6.61
N GLU A 341 -7.65 16.87 -7.28
CA GLU A 341 -8.51 15.86 -6.65
C GLU A 341 -7.72 14.98 -5.65
N ALA A 342 -6.45 14.66 -5.98
CA ALA A 342 -5.60 13.84 -5.12
C ALA A 342 -5.24 14.56 -3.80
N TYR A 343 -5.08 15.88 -3.82
CA TYR A 343 -4.78 16.69 -2.65
C TYR A 343 -6.04 17.04 -1.85
N ASP A 344 -7.14 17.37 -2.52
CA ASP A 344 -8.43 17.66 -1.89
C ASP A 344 -8.96 16.46 -1.10
N ASN A 345 -8.70 15.25 -1.58
CA ASN A 345 -9.01 14.01 -0.88
C ASN A 345 -7.88 13.51 0.03
N ASP A 346 -6.81 14.28 0.21
CA ASP A 346 -5.62 13.90 0.97
C ASP A 346 -5.06 12.50 0.58
N SER A 347 -5.20 12.14 -0.69
CA SER A 347 -4.55 10.94 -1.25
C SER A 347 -3.07 11.20 -1.55
N LEU A 348 -2.72 12.47 -1.74
CA LEU A 348 -1.36 13.00 -1.76
C LEU A 348 -1.25 14.14 -0.76
N ARG A 349 -0.09 14.23 -0.10
CA ARG A 349 0.22 15.32 0.84
C ARG A 349 1.60 15.88 0.56
N TRP A 350 1.72 17.20 0.58
CA TRP A 350 3.01 17.86 0.48
C TRP A 350 3.79 17.74 1.79
N VAL A 351 5.04 17.30 1.66
CA VAL A 351 6.06 17.34 2.72
C VAL A 351 7.26 18.11 2.23
N GLU A 352 8.06 18.65 3.15
CA GLU A 352 9.26 19.41 2.83
C GLU A 352 10.49 18.68 3.36
N TYR A 353 11.42 18.38 2.47
CA TYR A 353 12.74 17.83 2.78
C TYR A 353 13.76 18.95 2.72
N GLU A 354 14.67 19.01 3.70
CA GLU A 354 15.76 19.99 3.72
C GLU A 354 16.66 19.85 2.50
N ALA A 355 17.04 18.60 2.16
CA ALA A 355 17.92 18.31 1.04
C ALA A 355 17.22 18.31 -0.32
N PHE A 356 15.92 17.97 -0.39
CA PHE A 356 15.23 17.66 -1.65
C PHE A 356 14.07 18.59 -1.95
N GLY A 357 13.75 19.53 -1.05
CA GLY A 357 12.61 20.45 -1.18
C GLY A 357 11.26 19.73 -1.13
N LYS A 358 10.23 20.41 -1.60
CA LYS A 358 8.83 19.96 -1.54
C LYS A 358 8.58 18.74 -2.41
N LYS A 359 8.03 17.68 -1.82
CA LYS A 359 7.64 16.44 -2.48
C LYS A 359 6.23 16.02 -2.05
N ALA A 360 5.50 15.35 -2.93
CA ALA A 360 4.21 14.77 -2.59
C ALA A 360 4.40 13.32 -2.11
N ILE A 361 3.81 13.01 -0.96
CA ILE A 361 3.81 11.65 -0.40
C ILE A 361 2.40 11.05 -0.49
N PRO A 362 2.23 9.79 -0.98
CA PRO A 362 0.95 9.10 -0.96
C PRO A 362 0.48 8.80 0.46
N MET A 363 -0.81 8.97 0.70
CA MET A 363 -1.49 8.72 1.97
C MET A 363 -2.40 7.50 1.90
N SER A 364 -2.69 6.89 3.05
CA SER A 364 -3.79 5.93 3.14
C SER A 364 -5.13 6.63 2.85
N PRO A 365 -6.00 6.05 1.99
CA PRO A 365 -7.26 6.71 1.62
C PRO A 365 -8.36 6.60 2.69
N LEU A 366 -7.99 6.24 3.92
CA LEU A 366 -8.95 6.12 5.04
C LEU A 366 -9.21 7.48 5.68
N ARG A 367 -10.46 7.73 6.04
CA ARG A 367 -10.92 8.96 6.71
C ARG A 367 -11.82 8.61 7.88
N PHE A 368 -11.70 9.40 8.94
CA PHE A 368 -12.55 9.32 10.13
C PHE A 368 -13.04 10.72 10.47
N ASP A 369 -14.34 10.97 10.39
CA ASP A 369 -14.94 12.29 10.60
C ASP A 369 -14.55 12.92 11.95
N ASP A 370 -14.52 12.11 13.00
CA ASP A 370 -14.22 12.60 14.36
C ASP A 370 -12.74 12.99 14.55
N TYR A 371 -11.82 12.48 13.72
CA TYR A 371 -10.39 12.69 13.90
C TYR A 371 -9.75 13.58 12.83
N GLY A 372 -10.42 13.77 11.69
CA GLY A 372 -9.89 14.50 10.55
C GLY A 372 -8.78 13.73 9.81
N ASP A 373 -7.96 14.48 9.05
CA ASP A 373 -6.87 13.89 8.30
C ASP A 373 -5.69 13.54 9.22
N PRO A 374 -4.98 12.41 9.00
CA PRO A 374 -3.91 11.97 9.89
C PRO A 374 -2.72 12.93 9.88
N PRO A 375 -2.03 13.14 11.01
CA PRO A 375 -0.75 13.84 11.01
C PRO A 375 0.34 13.01 10.33
N ILE A 376 1.35 13.67 9.75
CA ILE A 376 2.53 13.00 9.17
C ILE A 376 3.79 13.59 9.79
N ILE A 377 4.59 12.71 10.38
CA ILE A 377 5.96 12.96 10.79
C ILE A 377 6.85 12.00 9.99
N LEU A 378 7.86 12.55 9.31
CA LEU A 378 8.78 11.76 8.48
C LEU A 378 9.67 10.84 9.34
N SER A 379 10.27 9.86 8.69
CA SER A 379 11.19 8.92 9.31
C SER A 379 12.41 9.59 9.93
N LYS A 380 13.11 8.86 10.80
CA LYS A 380 14.31 9.33 11.48
C LYS A 380 15.52 8.44 11.13
N PRO A 381 16.73 8.91 11.37
CA PRO A 381 17.93 8.09 11.29
C PRO A 381 17.88 6.83 12.16
N ILE A 382 18.74 5.86 11.85
CA ILE A 382 18.81 4.59 12.60
C ILE A 382 19.10 4.85 14.07
N GLY A 383 18.26 4.29 14.94
CA GLY A 383 18.45 4.36 16.39
C GLY A 383 18.15 5.71 17.01
N TYR A 384 17.43 6.59 16.29
CA TYR A 384 17.17 7.97 16.73
C TYR A 384 16.53 8.06 18.13
N HIS A 385 15.58 7.17 18.44
CA HIS A 385 14.89 7.15 19.73
C HIS A 385 15.42 6.06 20.68
N THR A 386 16.50 5.34 20.34
CA THR A 386 16.97 4.20 21.15
C THR A 386 17.31 4.61 22.58
N ALA A 387 18.09 5.68 22.78
CA ALA A 387 18.49 6.12 24.12
C ALA A 387 17.27 6.55 24.95
N GLU A 388 16.36 7.35 24.40
CA GLU A 388 15.15 7.83 25.07
C GLU A 388 14.28 6.65 25.55
N PHE A 389 14.00 5.69 24.68
CA PHE A 389 13.19 4.51 25.04
C PHE A 389 13.86 3.62 26.09
N LEU A 390 15.18 3.49 26.08
CA LEU A 390 15.89 2.74 27.11
C LEU A 390 15.87 3.46 28.46
N GLN A 391 15.98 4.78 28.48
CA GLN A 391 15.80 5.58 29.69
C GLN A 391 14.39 5.41 30.28
N ASP A 392 13.34 5.42 29.44
CA ASP A 392 11.95 5.14 29.84
C ASP A 392 11.76 3.72 30.39
N LEU A 393 12.55 2.77 29.91
CA LEU A 393 12.60 1.39 30.43
C LEU A 393 13.44 1.27 31.72
N GLY A 394 14.04 2.37 32.21
CA GLY A 394 14.76 2.43 33.46
C GLY A 394 16.27 2.16 33.36
N TYR A 395 16.85 2.14 32.15
CA TYR A 395 18.30 2.03 31.96
C TYR A 395 18.97 3.38 32.21
N SER A 396 20.09 3.38 32.92
CA SER A 396 20.94 4.55 33.10
C SER A 396 21.77 4.85 31.85
N ASP A 397 22.25 6.09 31.71
CA ASP A 397 23.15 6.49 30.62
C ASP A 397 24.42 5.61 30.55
N ALA A 398 24.95 5.18 31.71
CA ALA A 398 26.08 4.29 31.75
C ALA A 398 25.79 2.88 31.22
N GLU A 399 24.61 2.32 31.51
CA GLU A 399 24.18 1.04 30.99
C GLU A 399 23.90 1.12 29.47
N ILE A 400 23.33 2.22 29.01
CA ILE A 400 23.09 2.48 27.58
C ILE A 400 24.44 2.55 26.84
N ALA A 401 25.40 3.29 27.34
CA ALA A 401 26.73 3.37 26.75
C ALA A 401 27.45 2.01 26.71
N GLU A 402 27.34 1.20 27.78
CA GLU A 402 27.88 -0.16 27.82
C GLU A 402 27.20 -1.08 26.78
N MET A 403 25.89 -0.98 26.62
CA MET A 403 25.15 -1.76 25.64
C MET A 403 25.54 -1.37 24.21
N GLU A 404 25.82 -0.11 23.95
CA GLU A 404 26.28 0.36 22.65
C GLU A 404 27.72 -0.09 22.37
N GLU A 405 28.62 -0.02 23.34
CA GLU A 405 29.99 -0.54 23.22
C GLU A 405 30.03 -2.04 22.93
N LYS A 406 29.06 -2.81 23.47
CA LYS A 406 28.88 -4.24 23.20
C LYS A 406 28.15 -4.54 21.88
N GLU A 407 27.83 -3.53 21.09
CA GLU A 407 27.02 -3.68 19.87
C GLU A 407 25.67 -4.39 20.12
N ALA A 408 25.07 -4.20 21.28
CA ALA A 408 23.74 -4.69 21.62
C ALA A 408 22.64 -3.75 21.11
N ILE A 409 22.95 -2.47 21.02
CA ILE A 409 22.10 -1.40 20.52
C ILE A 409 22.89 -0.45 19.64
N LYS A 410 22.19 0.45 18.94
CA LYS A 410 22.77 1.63 18.30
C LYS A 410 21.96 2.86 18.69
N CYS A 411 22.62 3.90 19.19
CA CYS A 411 22.04 5.21 19.37
C CYS A 411 22.43 6.15 18.24
N TYR A 412 21.59 7.12 17.96
CA TYR A 412 21.93 8.19 17.02
C TYR A 412 22.66 9.32 17.75
N HIS A 413 23.83 9.71 17.22
CA HIS A 413 24.69 10.76 17.78
C HIS A 413 24.86 11.96 16.84
N GLY A 414 24.05 12.02 15.76
CA GLY A 414 24.08 13.13 14.82
C GLY A 414 23.32 14.36 15.32
N GLU A 415 23.16 15.33 14.43
CA GLU A 415 22.36 16.51 14.71
C GLU A 415 20.88 16.15 14.88
N GLU A 416 20.18 16.90 15.73
CA GLU A 416 18.74 16.74 15.92
C GLU A 416 17.98 16.88 14.58
N VAL A 417 17.05 15.95 14.33
CA VAL A 417 16.13 15.99 13.20
C VAL A 417 14.78 16.45 13.71
N PRO A 418 14.34 17.68 13.38
CA PRO A 418 13.09 18.22 13.87
C PRO A 418 11.88 17.35 13.52
N ASP A 419 10.92 17.27 14.45
CA ASP A 419 9.61 16.67 14.16
C ASP A 419 8.67 17.74 13.60
N VAL A 420 8.58 17.78 12.29
CA VAL A 420 7.62 18.62 11.60
C VAL A 420 6.36 17.82 11.33
N ILE A 421 5.20 18.32 11.78
CA ILE A 421 3.90 17.71 11.48
C ILE A 421 3.38 18.36 10.21
N PHE A 422 3.29 17.56 9.15
CA PHE A 422 2.76 18.01 7.86
C PHE A 422 1.22 17.86 7.83
N LYS A 423 0.55 18.96 7.49
CA LYS A 423 -0.90 19.08 7.39
C LYS A 423 -1.38 18.81 5.97
N SER A 424 -2.61 18.31 5.83
CA SER A 424 -3.30 18.26 4.53
C SER A 424 -3.66 19.65 4.01
N GLU A 425 -3.92 19.81 2.72
CA GLU A 425 -4.42 21.07 2.15
C GLU A 425 -5.74 21.49 2.81
N ARG A 426 -6.62 20.54 3.11
CA ARG A 426 -7.90 20.78 3.83
C ARG A 426 -7.68 21.31 5.25
N GLN A 427 -6.66 20.83 5.96
CA GLN A 427 -6.32 21.34 7.29
C GLN A 427 -5.68 22.72 7.23
N ILE A 428 -4.90 23.00 6.19
CA ILE A 428 -4.32 24.33 5.93
C ILE A 428 -5.43 25.32 5.61
N ALA A 429 -6.43 24.92 4.82
CA ALA A 429 -7.62 25.72 4.48
C ALA A 429 -8.61 25.87 5.64
N GLY A 430 -8.48 25.10 6.72
CA GLY A 430 -9.42 25.10 7.85
C GLY A 430 -10.71 24.29 7.60
N GLU A 431 -10.71 23.44 6.59
CA GLU A 431 -11.85 22.61 6.18
C GLU A 431 -11.85 21.23 6.87
N ALA A 432 -10.71 20.81 7.42
CA ALA A 432 -10.58 19.60 8.22
C ALA A 432 -10.04 19.91 9.62
N PRO A 433 -10.49 19.21 10.69
CA PRO A 433 -10.01 19.43 12.04
C PRO A 433 -8.57 18.97 12.21
N CYS A 434 -7.79 19.73 13.02
CA CYS A 434 -6.51 19.29 13.57
C CYS A 434 -6.75 18.93 15.04
N LYS A 435 -6.70 17.65 15.38
CA LYS A 435 -6.99 17.16 16.73
C LYS A 435 -5.77 16.50 17.41
N TRP A 436 -4.55 16.98 17.09
CA TRP A 436 -3.30 16.58 17.73
C TRP A 436 -2.53 17.78 18.29
#